data_5b90f07330f100c88b8fb4d8934b5406
#
_entry.id   5b90f07330f100c88b8fb4d8934b5406
#
_cell.length_a   1.000
_cell.length_b   1.000
_cell.length_c   1.000
_cell.angle_alpha   90.00
_cell.angle_beta   90.00
_cell.angle_gamma   90.00
#
_symmetry.space_group_name_H-M   'P 1'
#
loop_
_entity.id
_entity.type
_entity.pdbx_description
1 polymer ?
#
loop_
_entity_poly.entity_id
_entity_poly.type
_entity_poly.pdbx_seq_one_letter_code
_entity_poly.pdbx_strand_id
1 'polypeptide(L)'
;DIGGFFGPAPEGELFVRWVQNGIFQPRFSIHSTNTDNTVTEPWMYSDKKQYIKEAIDFRYKLSPTLYSLMERAHENGLPIWQPTFAVFQNDPATYDEGVDFMFGDSLLVANVVEKGQTVRPVYLPKTENENERFYDFYTREEYAPGQTVEVPVDIASIPLFVRSGAIIPMSGNALHNLMTEKTTALDILMAPDVDSAFTLYEDDGRTNDYRNGAYLKTKIAVKAGVKTVVTFTNEGSYETAVESMYLDMIHREKSPFYVQVDGKELPHFLHRRKFEQAESGWYYSQRLKSVQIK
;
A
#
# COMPACT_ATOMS: atom_id res chain seq x y z
N ASP A 1 6.34 -19.87 4.48
CA ASP A 1 6.26 -20.98 3.51
C ASP A 1 4.83 -21.04 2.94
N ILE A 2 4.54 -20.11 2.02
CA ILE A 2 3.22 -19.96 1.40
C ILE A 2 2.87 -21.24 0.63
N GLY A 3 1.69 -21.79 0.90
CA GLY A 3 1.23 -23.05 0.34
C GLY A 3 1.52 -24.28 1.23
N GLY A 4 2.24 -24.08 2.34
CA GLY A 4 2.61 -25.12 3.29
C GLY A 4 3.97 -25.76 3.01
N PHE A 5 4.76 -25.97 4.06
CA PHE A 5 6.12 -26.49 3.95
C PHE A 5 6.17 -27.99 3.60
N PHE A 6 5.26 -28.79 4.17
CA PHE A 6 5.13 -30.22 3.90
C PHE A 6 3.68 -30.68 4.05
N GLY A 7 3.39 -31.92 3.62
CA GLY A 7 2.04 -32.47 3.61
C GLY A 7 1.27 -32.20 2.32
N PRO A 8 -0.03 -32.49 2.26
CA PRO A 8 -0.82 -32.33 1.04
C PRO A 8 -0.82 -30.89 0.53
N ALA A 9 -0.69 -30.71 -0.78
CA ALA A 9 -0.84 -29.41 -1.41
C ALA A 9 -2.21 -28.79 -1.06
N PRO A 10 -2.28 -27.48 -0.78
CA PRO A 10 -3.54 -26.81 -0.48
C PRO A 10 -4.48 -26.82 -1.70
N GLU A 11 -5.78 -26.74 -1.47
CA GLU A 11 -6.70 -26.50 -2.57
C GLU A 11 -6.51 -25.07 -3.15
N GLY A 12 -6.98 -24.86 -4.37
CA GLY A 12 -6.68 -23.64 -5.12
C GLY A 12 -7.15 -22.35 -4.43
N GLU A 13 -8.30 -22.32 -3.76
CA GLU A 13 -8.77 -21.13 -3.04
C GLU A 13 -7.86 -20.82 -1.84
N LEU A 14 -7.54 -21.80 -1.02
CA LEU A 14 -6.62 -21.63 0.12
C LEU A 14 -5.27 -21.09 -0.35
N PHE A 15 -4.74 -21.63 -1.45
CA PHE A 15 -3.47 -21.16 -1.98
C PHE A 15 -3.52 -19.70 -2.43
N VAL A 16 -4.58 -19.29 -3.15
CA VAL A 16 -4.79 -17.88 -3.53
C VAL A 16 -4.85 -16.98 -2.29
N ARG A 17 -5.67 -17.35 -1.28
CA ARG A 17 -5.80 -16.56 -0.03
C ARG A 17 -4.47 -16.45 0.71
N TRP A 18 -3.69 -17.52 0.74
CA TRP A 18 -2.37 -17.52 1.37
C TRP A 18 -1.38 -16.59 0.64
N VAL A 19 -1.39 -16.61 -0.70
CA VAL A 19 -0.60 -15.66 -1.50
C VAL A 19 -1.07 -14.22 -1.24
N GLN A 20 -2.39 -13.95 -1.24
CA GLN A 20 -2.95 -12.63 -0.98
C GLN A 20 -2.56 -12.07 0.41
N ASN A 21 -2.47 -12.92 1.43
CA ASN A 21 -1.92 -12.53 2.73
C ASN A 21 -0.40 -12.28 2.65
N GLY A 22 0.31 -13.21 2.04
CA GLY A 22 1.78 -13.23 2.02
C GLY A 22 2.41 -12.03 1.34
N ILE A 23 1.73 -11.40 0.36
CA ILE A 23 2.28 -10.26 -0.38
C ILE A 23 2.63 -9.05 0.52
N PHE A 24 2.02 -8.94 1.69
CA PHE A 24 2.31 -7.88 2.67
C PHE A 24 3.41 -8.26 3.67
N GLN A 25 3.82 -9.51 3.72
CA GLN A 25 4.83 -9.97 4.67
C GLN A 25 6.24 -9.61 4.20
N PRO A 26 7.18 -9.34 5.13
CA PRO A 26 8.59 -9.08 4.79
C PRO A 26 9.18 -10.19 3.94
N ARG A 27 9.07 -11.44 4.42
CA ARG A 27 9.43 -12.63 3.64
C ARG A 27 8.21 -13.13 2.87
N PHE A 28 8.30 -13.08 1.55
CA PHE A 28 7.35 -13.68 0.64
C PHE A 28 8.02 -14.84 -0.09
N SER A 29 7.61 -16.06 0.23
CA SER A 29 8.20 -17.25 -0.36
C SER A 29 7.15 -18.34 -0.49
N ILE A 30 6.83 -18.72 -1.72
CA ILE A 30 6.14 -19.97 -2.02
C ILE A 30 7.20 -21.05 -1.91
N HIS A 31 7.13 -21.87 -0.85
CA HIS A 31 8.20 -22.78 -0.51
C HIS A 31 7.67 -24.04 0.19
N SER A 32 8.08 -25.17 -0.30
CA SER A 32 7.75 -26.48 0.26
C SER A 32 8.93 -27.45 0.17
N THR A 33 8.95 -28.43 1.05
CA THR A 33 9.85 -29.59 0.89
C THR A 33 9.34 -30.48 -0.24
N ASN A 34 10.24 -31.22 -0.86
CA ASN A 34 9.89 -32.22 -1.89
C ASN A 34 10.12 -33.66 -1.41
N THR A 35 10.35 -33.85 -0.12
CA THR A 35 10.67 -35.19 0.44
C THR A 35 9.51 -36.17 0.39
N ASP A 36 8.28 -35.65 0.34
CA ASP A 36 7.04 -36.43 0.25
C ASP A 36 6.35 -36.29 -1.15
N ASN A 37 7.07 -35.74 -2.13
CA ASN A 37 6.58 -35.43 -3.48
C ASN A 37 5.41 -34.45 -3.51
N THR A 38 5.20 -33.65 -2.46
CA THR A 38 4.22 -32.55 -2.45
C THR A 38 4.94 -31.23 -2.64
N VAL A 39 4.86 -30.70 -3.84
CA VAL A 39 5.40 -29.38 -4.18
C VAL A 39 4.24 -28.48 -4.49
N THR A 40 4.25 -27.24 -3.95
CA THR A 40 3.22 -26.23 -4.21
C THR A 40 3.81 -25.11 -5.04
N GLU A 41 3.30 -24.96 -6.27
CA GLU A 41 3.78 -23.95 -7.21
C GLU A 41 2.62 -23.23 -7.90
N PRO A 42 2.72 -21.93 -8.22
CA PRO A 42 1.62 -21.14 -8.80
C PRO A 42 1.04 -21.73 -10.10
N TRP A 43 1.88 -22.31 -10.95
CA TRP A 43 1.46 -22.89 -12.23
C TRP A 43 0.68 -24.20 -12.10
N MET A 44 0.69 -24.83 -10.95
CA MET A 44 -0.11 -26.05 -10.69
C MET A 44 -1.61 -25.73 -10.55
N TYR A 45 -1.96 -24.48 -10.32
CA TYR A 45 -3.34 -23.99 -10.16
C TYR A 45 -3.78 -23.19 -11.38
N SER A 46 -3.92 -23.87 -12.52
CA SER A 46 -4.16 -23.21 -13.82
C SER A 46 -5.40 -22.33 -13.86
N ASP A 47 -6.47 -22.72 -13.16
CA ASP A 47 -7.74 -21.98 -13.02
C ASP A 47 -7.68 -20.82 -12.02
N LYS A 48 -6.61 -20.75 -11.19
CA LYS A 48 -6.37 -19.71 -10.19
C LYS A 48 -5.16 -18.83 -10.53
N LYS A 49 -4.38 -19.19 -11.54
CA LYS A 49 -3.12 -18.54 -11.90
C LYS A 49 -3.23 -17.02 -12.04
N GLN A 50 -4.34 -16.53 -12.58
CA GLN A 50 -4.58 -15.10 -12.74
C GLN A 50 -4.61 -14.37 -11.38
N TYR A 51 -5.36 -14.88 -10.41
CA TYR A 51 -5.48 -14.26 -9.08
C TYR A 51 -4.17 -14.25 -8.31
N ILE A 52 -3.40 -15.35 -8.45
CA ILE A 52 -2.06 -15.44 -7.86
C ILE A 52 -1.13 -14.39 -8.48
N LYS A 53 -1.16 -14.28 -9.82
CA LYS A 53 -0.35 -13.28 -10.54
C LYS A 53 -0.71 -11.86 -10.13
N GLU A 54 -2.00 -11.51 -10.10
CA GLU A 54 -2.49 -10.18 -9.71
C GLU A 54 -2.04 -9.80 -8.28
N ALA A 55 -2.07 -10.75 -7.34
CA ALA A 55 -1.55 -10.52 -6.00
C ALA A 55 -0.04 -10.27 -6.00
N ILE A 56 0.73 -11.06 -6.75
CA ILE A 56 2.19 -10.87 -6.87
C ILE A 56 2.52 -9.53 -7.55
N ASP A 57 1.81 -9.16 -8.63
CA ASP A 57 1.96 -7.87 -9.31
C ASP A 57 1.71 -6.71 -8.33
N PHE A 58 0.71 -6.86 -7.45
CA PHE A 58 0.42 -5.85 -6.43
C PHE A 58 1.55 -5.73 -5.40
N ARG A 59 2.19 -6.85 -4.99
CA ARG A 59 3.40 -6.79 -4.16
C ARG A 59 4.53 -6.01 -4.84
N TYR A 60 4.77 -6.26 -6.12
CA TYR A 60 5.77 -5.51 -6.89
C TYR A 60 5.43 -4.02 -6.95
N LYS A 61 4.14 -3.70 -7.12
CA LYS A 61 3.67 -2.31 -7.06
C LYS A 61 3.93 -1.67 -5.69
N LEU A 62 3.78 -2.41 -4.59
CA LEU A 62 4.04 -1.94 -3.22
C LEU A 62 5.54 -1.92 -2.85
N SER A 63 6.45 -2.33 -3.75
CA SER A 63 7.87 -2.46 -3.40
C SER A 63 8.53 -1.19 -2.85
N PRO A 64 8.20 0.05 -3.30
CA PRO A 64 8.77 1.26 -2.69
C PRO A 64 8.37 1.43 -1.22
N THR A 65 7.09 1.19 -0.90
CA THR A 65 6.61 1.20 0.49
C THR A 65 7.24 0.08 1.30
N LEU A 66 7.23 -1.15 0.78
CA LEU A 66 7.76 -2.31 1.49
C LEU A 66 9.24 -2.14 1.83
N TYR A 67 10.06 -1.69 0.87
CA TYR A 67 11.50 -1.49 1.08
C TYR A 67 11.78 -0.38 2.11
N SER A 68 11.02 0.70 2.05
CA SER A 68 11.09 1.78 3.05
C SER A 68 10.70 1.32 4.46
N LEU A 69 9.69 0.46 4.57
CA LEU A 69 9.28 -0.14 5.84
C LEU A 69 10.34 -1.12 6.38
N MET A 70 11.06 -1.83 5.49
CA MET A 70 12.19 -2.70 5.87
C MET A 70 13.35 -1.88 6.43
N GLU A 71 13.68 -0.76 5.80
CA GLU A 71 14.70 0.16 6.31
C GLU A 71 14.29 0.75 7.66
N ARG A 72 13.04 1.20 7.81
CA ARG A 72 12.50 1.65 9.09
C ARG A 72 12.60 0.57 10.19
N ALA A 73 12.30 -0.68 9.85
CA ALA A 73 12.44 -1.80 10.78
C ALA A 73 13.90 -2.05 11.17
N HIS A 74 14.84 -1.86 10.26
CA HIS A 74 16.27 -1.95 10.53
C HIS A 74 16.74 -0.83 11.48
N GLU A 75 16.29 0.41 11.28
CA GLU A 75 16.72 1.55 12.09
C GLU A 75 16.15 1.55 13.52
N ASN A 76 14.88 1.21 13.68
CA ASN A 76 14.17 1.43 14.96
C ASN A 76 13.39 0.22 15.49
N GLY A 77 13.46 -0.92 14.80
CA GLY A 77 12.81 -2.15 15.24
C GLY A 77 11.29 -2.18 15.05
N LEU A 78 10.69 -1.18 14.38
CA LEU A 78 9.24 -1.17 14.13
C LEU A 78 8.88 -2.23 13.09
N PRO A 79 7.96 -3.16 13.41
CA PRO A 79 7.60 -4.20 12.47
C PRO A 79 6.86 -3.64 11.26
N ILE A 80 7.07 -4.28 10.10
CA ILE A 80 6.40 -3.94 8.84
C ILE A 80 4.94 -4.37 8.89
N TRP A 81 4.71 -5.56 9.43
CA TRP A 81 3.42 -6.18 9.63
C TRP A 81 3.08 -6.14 11.12
N GLN A 82 2.01 -5.43 11.47
CA GLN A 82 1.67 -5.14 12.85
C GLN A 82 0.25 -5.64 13.16
N PRO A 83 0.06 -6.46 14.19
CA PRO A 83 -1.31 -6.76 14.63
C PRO A 83 -2.03 -5.48 15.04
N THR A 84 -3.34 -5.43 14.83
CA THR A 84 -4.14 -4.22 15.06
C THR A 84 -4.00 -3.70 16.49
N PHE A 85 -3.94 -4.56 17.50
CA PHE A 85 -3.76 -4.16 18.90
C PHE A 85 -2.43 -3.44 19.17
N ALA A 86 -1.38 -3.71 18.38
CA ALA A 86 -0.09 -3.03 18.57
C ALA A 86 -0.13 -1.57 18.12
N VAL A 87 -0.99 -1.25 17.14
CA VAL A 87 -1.17 0.11 16.62
C VAL A 87 -2.29 0.85 17.35
N PHE A 88 -3.37 0.14 17.71
CA PHE A 88 -4.56 0.72 18.34
C PHE A 88 -4.73 0.23 19.80
N GLN A 89 -3.69 0.49 20.62
CA GLN A 89 -3.58 -0.04 22.00
C GLN A 89 -4.70 0.39 22.94
N ASN A 90 -5.38 1.49 22.63
CA ASN A 90 -6.50 2.00 23.43
C ASN A 90 -7.87 1.50 22.96
N ASP A 91 -7.89 0.57 21.99
CA ASP A 91 -9.13 -0.05 21.51
C ASP A 91 -9.19 -1.54 21.88
N PRO A 92 -9.90 -1.91 22.99
CA PRO A 92 -9.98 -3.30 23.42
C PRO A 92 -10.59 -4.25 22.38
N ALA A 93 -11.38 -3.75 21.43
CA ALA A 93 -11.97 -4.58 20.38
C ALA A 93 -10.91 -5.18 19.42
N THR A 94 -9.67 -4.65 19.44
CA THR A 94 -8.57 -5.19 18.65
C THR A 94 -7.80 -6.32 19.33
N TYR A 95 -8.02 -6.58 20.63
CA TYR A 95 -7.18 -7.50 21.39
C TYR A 95 -7.38 -8.97 21.02
N ASP A 96 -8.61 -9.32 20.62
CA ASP A 96 -8.96 -10.67 20.18
C ASP A 96 -8.87 -10.84 18.65
N GLU A 97 -8.49 -9.77 17.92
CA GLU A 97 -8.33 -9.81 16.46
C GLU A 97 -7.01 -10.48 16.11
N GLY A 98 -7.05 -11.58 15.39
CA GLY A 98 -5.87 -12.35 14.99
C GLY A 98 -5.66 -12.45 13.47
N VAL A 99 -6.56 -11.88 12.68
CA VAL A 99 -6.56 -12.05 11.20
C VAL A 99 -6.18 -10.76 10.49
N ASP A 100 -6.72 -9.64 10.94
CA ASP A 100 -6.48 -8.33 10.33
C ASP A 100 -5.22 -7.68 10.91
N PHE A 101 -4.51 -6.95 10.08
CA PHE A 101 -3.25 -6.31 10.48
C PHE A 101 -3.01 -4.97 9.76
N MET A 102 -2.11 -4.17 10.31
CA MET A 102 -1.60 -2.98 9.65
C MET A 102 -0.33 -3.31 8.87
N PHE A 103 -0.28 -2.90 7.61
CA PHE A 103 0.94 -2.85 6.81
C PHE A 103 1.54 -1.45 6.93
N GLY A 104 2.62 -1.35 7.68
CA GLY A 104 3.09 -0.07 8.20
C GLY A 104 2.04 0.59 9.09
N ASP A 105 1.93 1.90 9.00
CA ASP A 105 0.97 2.71 9.78
C ASP A 105 -0.25 3.14 8.93
N SER A 106 -0.23 2.81 7.64
CA SER A 106 -1.08 3.43 6.62
C SER A 106 -2.20 2.53 6.10
N LEU A 107 -2.00 1.22 6.06
CA LEU A 107 -2.89 0.31 5.35
C LEU A 107 -3.37 -0.82 6.27
N LEU A 108 -4.67 -0.85 6.56
CA LEU A 108 -5.31 -1.99 7.21
C LEU A 108 -5.59 -3.05 6.15
N VAL A 109 -5.09 -4.26 6.38
CA VAL A 109 -5.27 -5.44 5.53
C VAL A 109 -6.22 -6.40 6.22
N ALA A 110 -7.38 -6.64 5.62
CA ALA A 110 -8.41 -7.52 6.15
C ALA A 110 -8.50 -8.80 5.33
N ASN A 111 -7.77 -9.82 5.75
CA ASN A 111 -7.68 -11.07 5.00
C ASN A 111 -9.00 -11.81 4.90
N VAL A 112 -9.25 -12.43 3.75
CA VAL A 112 -10.32 -13.41 3.57
C VAL A 112 -9.74 -14.79 3.89
N VAL A 113 -10.19 -15.40 4.99
CA VAL A 113 -9.61 -16.66 5.50
C VAL A 113 -10.56 -17.83 5.47
N GLU A 114 -11.85 -17.61 5.23
CA GLU A 114 -12.84 -18.65 5.14
C GLU A 114 -13.13 -19.04 3.69
N LYS A 115 -13.23 -20.35 3.46
CA LYS A 115 -13.53 -20.89 2.12
C LYS A 115 -14.90 -20.45 1.63
N GLY A 116 -14.95 -19.95 0.38
CA GLY A 116 -16.19 -19.55 -0.27
C GLY A 116 -16.87 -18.32 0.35
N GLN A 117 -16.15 -17.56 1.16
CA GLN A 117 -16.67 -16.34 1.78
C GLN A 117 -17.03 -15.31 0.70
N THR A 118 -18.23 -14.74 0.79
CA THR A 118 -18.75 -13.71 -0.14
C THR A 118 -18.94 -12.35 0.51
N VAL A 119 -18.88 -12.28 1.84
CA VAL A 119 -18.90 -11.05 2.63
C VAL A 119 -17.90 -11.17 3.77
N ARG A 120 -17.03 -10.19 3.91
CA ARG A 120 -16.03 -10.10 4.99
C ARG A 120 -16.42 -8.97 5.94
N PRO A 121 -16.84 -9.27 7.19
CA PRO A 121 -16.95 -8.25 8.22
C PRO A 121 -15.55 -7.77 8.62
N VAL A 122 -15.30 -6.47 8.55
CA VAL A 122 -14.01 -5.85 8.89
C VAL A 122 -14.23 -4.85 9.99
N TYR A 123 -13.56 -5.03 11.12
CA TYR A 123 -13.55 -4.04 12.17
C TYR A 123 -12.54 -2.95 11.87
N LEU A 124 -13.00 -1.71 11.78
CA LEU A 124 -12.16 -0.52 11.64
C LEU A 124 -11.84 0.02 13.04
N PRO A 125 -10.60 -0.10 13.54
CA PRO A 125 -10.26 0.23 14.92
C PRO A 125 -10.55 1.67 15.29
N LYS A 126 -10.83 1.91 16.58
CA LYS A 126 -10.94 3.26 17.12
C LYS A 126 -9.59 3.94 17.09
N THR A 127 -9.60 5.23 16.76
CA THR A 127 -8.43 6.11 16.78
C THR A 127 -8.57 7.14 17.89
N GLU A 128 -7.45 7.70 18.33
CA GLU A 128 -7.45 8.76 19.37
C GLU A 128 -7.94 10.10 18.84
N ASN A 129 -7.77 10.32 17.53
CA ASN A 129 -8.19 11.54 16.87
C ASN A 129 -9.55 11.34 16.18
N GLU A 130 -10.59 12.00 16.66
CA GLU A 130 -11.96 11.92 16.14
C GLU A 130 -12.09 12.33 14.66
N ASN A 131 -11.11 13.05 14.13
CA ASN A 131 -11.06 13.44 12.72
C ASN A 131 -10.45 12.37 11.81
N GLU A 132 -9.83 11.34 12.35
CA GLU A 132 -9.33 10.24 11.53
C GLU A 132 -10.47 9.44 10.91
N ARG A 133 -10.19 8.89 9.74
CA ARG A 133 -11.10 8.06 8.94
C ARG A 133 -10.34 6.86 8.38
N PHE A 134 -11.11 5.90 7.91
CA PHE A 134 -10.64 4.84 7.03
C PHE A 134 -11.30 4.98 5.67
N TYR A 135 -10.56 4.73 4.62
CA TYR A 135 -11.03 4.81 3.24
C TYR A 135 -10.84 3.45 2.58
N ASP A 136 -11.89 2.90 1.99
CA ASP A 136 -11.71 1.72 1.13
C ASP A 136 -10.65 2.02 0.04
N PHE A 137 -9.67 1.15 -0.08
CA PHE A 137 -8.53 1.37 -0.98
C PHE A 137 -8.94 1.49 -2.45
N TYR A 138 -10.02 0.83 -2.86
CA TYR A 138 -10.43 0.76 -4.26
C TYR A 138 -11.52 1.78 -4.60
N THR A 139 -12.52 1.91 -3.74
CA THR A 139 -13.68 2.78 -3.96
C THR A 139 -13.49 4.19 -3.43
N ARG A 140 -12.61 4.36 -2.44
CA ARG A 140 -12.41 5.58 -1.66
C ARG A 140 -13.61 5.94 -0.78
N GLU A 141 -14.50 5.00 -0.52
CA GLU A 141 -15.59 5.19 0.42
C GLU A 141 -15.03 5.42 1.83
N GLU A 142 -15.60 6.42 2.51
CA GLU A 142 -15.15 6.88 3.82
C GLU A 142 -15.93 6.18 4.93
N TYR A 143 -15.19 5.75 5.96
CA TYR A 143 -15.75 5.11 7.14
C TYR A 143 -15.21 5.74 8.43
N ALA A 144 -16.07 5.90 9.42
CA ALA A 144 -15.66 6.32 10.76
C ALA A 144 -14.91 5.17 11.47
N PRO A 145 -13.93 5.48 12.35
CA PRO A 145 -13.32 4.50 13.24
C PRO A 145 -14.34 3.88 14.23
N GLY A 146 -14.02 2.70 14.77
CA GLY A 146 -14.78 2.03 15.81
C GLY A 146 -16.05 1.33 15.34
N GLN A 147 -16.13 0.94 14.06
CA GLN A 147 -17.26 0.21 13.50
C GLN A 147 -16.84 -1.01 12.70
N THR A 148 -17.76 -1.94 12.53
CA THR A 148 -17.58 -3.07 11.60
C THR A 148 -18.28 -2.75 10.28
N VAL A 149 -17.61 -2.99 9.17
CA VAL A 149 -18.14 -2.83 7.82
C VAL A 149 -18.20 -4.17 7.10
N GLU A 150 -19.28 -4.38 6.36
CA GLU A 150 -19.50 -5.58 5.56
C GLU A 150 -18.93 -5.36 4.15
N VAL A 151 -17.83 -6.03 3.81
CA VAL A 151 -17.17 -5.90 2.52
C VAL A 151 -17.56 -7.08 1.63
N PRO A 152 -18.21 -6.84 0.48
CA PRO A 152 -18.42 -7.90 -0.52
C PRO A 152 -17.07 -8.41 -1.04
N VAL A 153 -16.89 -9.71 -1.08
CA VAL A 153 -15.62 -10.33 -1.50
C VAL A 153 -15.84 -11.50 -2.45
N ASP A 154 -14.87 -11.72 -3.29
CA ASP A 154 -14.71 -12.87 -4.15
C ASP A 154 -13.27 -13.39 -4.09
N ILE A 155 -12.91 -14.35 -4.94
CA ILE A 155 -11.56 -14.94 -4.95
C ILE A 155 -10.45 -13.92 -5.29
N ALA A 156 -10.75 -12.86 -6.02
CA ALA A 156 -9.79 -11.81 -6.36
C ALA A 156 -9.62 -10.76 -5.26
N SER A 157 -10.57 -10.70 -4.30
CA SER A 157 -10.66 -9.60 -3.35
C SER A 157 -9.59 -9.68 -2.26
N ILE A 158 -8.93 -8.55 -2.03
CA ILE A 158 -8.06 -8.27 -0.88
C ILE A 158 -8.62 -7.00 -0.23
N PRO A 159 -9.52 -7.10 0.77
CA PRO A 159 -10.06 -5.92 1.43
C PRO A 159 -8.96 -5.11 2.09
N LEU A 160 -8.88 -3.83 1.74
CA LEU A 160 -7.84 -2.90 2.17
C LEU A 160 -8.47 -1.57 2.55
N PHE A 161 -8.02 -0.99 3.66
CA PHE A 161 -8.47 0.31 4.12
C PHE A 161 -7.28 1.23 4.37
N VAL A 162 -7.32 2.40 3.74
CA VAL A 162 -6.32 3.46 3.90
C VAL A 162 -6.70 4.28 5.13
N ARG A 163 -5.79 4.40 6.09
CA ARG A 163 -5.99 5.22 7.29
C ARG A 163 -5.71 6.70 7.00
N SER A 164 -6.40 7.60 7.69
CA SER A 164 -6.06 9.02 7.74
C SER A 164 -4.56 9.24 8.00
N GLY A 165 -3.96 10.18 7.30
CA GLY A 165 -2.53 10.44 7.34
C GLY A 165 -1.67 9.49 6.50
N ALA A 166 -2.26 8.51 5.83
CA ALA A 166 -1.53 7.57 4.99
C ALA A 166 -0.77 8.28 3.85
N ILE A 167 0.47 7.83 3.64
CA ILE A 167 1.31 8.14 2.48
C ILE A 167 1.87 6.79 2.01
N ILE A 168 1.44 6.35 0.82
CA ILE A 168 1.74 5.01 0.29
C ILE A 168 2.41 5.16 -1.08
N PRO A 169 3.74 5.26 -1.14
CA PRO A 169 4.46 5.26 -2.39
C PRO A 169 4.40 3.87 -3.08
N MET A 170 4.05 3.86 -4.34
CA MET A 170 3.94 2.64 -5.14
C MET A 170 4.67 2.82 -6.47
N SER A 171 5.11 1.73 -7.08
CA SER A 171 5.63 1.80 -8.45
C SER A 171 4.50 2.11 -9.43
N GLY A 172 4.66 3.17 -10.21
CA GLY A 172 3.75 3.54 -11.30
C GLY A 172 4.04 2.78 -12.60
N ASN A 173 5.26 2.24 -12.75
CA ASN A 173 5.61 1.33 -13.85
C ASN A 173 5.49 -0.13 -13.41
N ALA A 174 5.18 -1.01 -14.35
CA ALA A 174 5.17 -2.45 -14.10
C ALA A 174 6.59 -2.94 -13.79
N LEU A 175 6.71 -3.76 -12.76
CA LEU A 175 7.97 -4.40 -12.36
C LEU A 175 7.78 -5.92 -12.36
N HIS A 176 8.75 -6.65 -12.89
CA HIS A 176 8.76 -8.09 -12.97
C HIS A 176 10.01 -8.71 -12.32
N ASN A 177 11.06 -7.91 -12.14
CA ASN A 177 12.29 -8.33 -11.52
C ASN A 177 13.00 -7.16 -10.82
N LEU A 178 12.87 -7.09 -9.49
CA LEU A 178 13.48 -6.02 -8.68
C LEU A 178 15.02 -6.02 -8.69
N MET A 179 15.66 -7.09 -9.17
CA MET A 179 17.12 -7.12 -9.32
C MET A 179 17.60 -6.36 -10.57
N THR A 180 16.75 -6.22 -11.58
CA THR A 180 17.13 -5.63 -12.87
C THR A 180 16.29 -4.43 -13.26
N GLU A 181 15.11 -4.29 -12.70
CA GLU A 181 14.16 -3.22 -12.99
C GLU A 181 14.05 -2.24 -11.82
N LYS A 182 13.87 -0.98 -12.13
CA LYS A 182 13.74 0.11 -11.15
C LYS A 182 12.38 0.78 -11.27
N THR A 183 11.92 1.36 -10.17
CA THR A 183 10.78 2.28 -10.18
C THR A 183 11.20 3.57 -10.89
N THR A 184 10.62 3.84 -12.06
CA THR A 184 10.87 5.06 -12.85
C THR A 184 9.70 6.03 -12.78
N ALA A 185 8.53 5.56 -12.43
CA ALA A 185 7.36 6.37 -12.12
C ALA A 185 6.87 6.04 -10.71
N LEU A 186 6.60 7.04 -9.91
CA LEU A 186 6.15 6.88 -8.52
C LEU A 186 4.70 7.33 -8.38
N ASP A 187 3.81 6.40 -8.04
CA ASP A 187 2.42 6.67 -7.66
C ASP A 187 2.34 6.79 -6.14
N ILE A 188 1.85 7.92 -5.62
CA ILE A 188 1.72 8.12 -4.18
C ILE A 188 0.24 8.32 -3.81
N LEU A 189 -0.33 7.33 -3.14
CA LEU A 189 -1.66 7.43 -2.57
C LEU A 189 -1.57 8.11 -1.21
N MET A 190 -2.39 9.14 -0.98
CA MET A 190 -2.39 9.93 0.25
C MET A 190 -3.81 10.11 0.80
N ALA A 191 -3.94 10.06 2.14
CA ALA A 191 -5.12 10.49 2.88
C ALA A 191 -4.76 11.68 3.78
N PRO A 192 -4.69 12.92 3.22
CA PRO A 192 -4.06 14.07 3.84
C PRO A 192 -4.99 14.89 4.77
N ASP A 193 -5.81 14.21 5.55
CA ASP A 193 -6.79 14.78 6.50
C ASP A 193 -6.18 15.06 7.89
N VAL A 194 -5.04 14.48 8.19
CA VAL A 194 -4.23 14.79 9.39
C VAL A 194 -2.77 15.04 9.00
N ASP A 195 -2.03 15.74 9.86
CA ASP A 195 -0.58 15.92 9.70
C ASP A 195 0.12 14.56 9.75
N SER A 196 0.99 14.31 8.79
CA SER A 196 1.69 13.04 8.69
C SER A 196 3.01 13.14 7.96
N ALA A 197 3.82 12.10 8.05
CA ALA A 197 5.04 11.98 7.25
C ALA A 197 5.37 10.51 6.97
N PHE A 198 6.02 10.28 5.84
CA PHE A 198 6.60 9.00 5.45
C PHE A 198 7.99 9.24 4.87
N THR A 199 8.94 8.36 5.14
CA THR A 199 10.26 8.41 4.52
C THR A 199 10.37 7.30 3.48
N LEU A 200 10.41 7.69 2.22
CA LEU A 200 10.75 6.80 1.12
C LEU A 200 12.25 6.57 1.12
N TYR A 201 12.67 5.31 1.13
CA TYR A 201 14.06 4.90 1.10
C TYR A 201 14.41 4.23 -0.21
N GLU A 202 15.55 4.62 -0.78
CA GLU A 202 16.11 4.05 -2.01
C GLU A 202 17.62 3.85 -1.87
N ASP A 203 18.12 2.75 -2.41
CA ASP A 203 19.53 2.46 -2.62
C ASP A 203 19.69 1.54 -3.86
N ASP A 204 20.85 0.95 -4.08
CA ASP A 204 21.05 0.06 -5.23
C ASP A 204 20.43 -1.35 -5.02
N GLY A 205 20.02 -1.68 -3.79
CA GLY A 205 19.46 -2.97 -3.41
C GLY A 205 20.44 -4.16 -3.52
N ARG A 206 21.75 -3.92 -3.58
CA ARG A 206 22.76 -4.94 -3.89
C ARG A 206 24.02 -4.87 -3.03
N THR A 207 24.58 -3.66 -2.89
CA THR A 207 25.84 -3.45 -2.19
C THR A 207 25.59 -2.96 -0.76
N ASN A 208 26.68 -2.83 0.01
CA ASN A 208 26.65 -2.19 1.31
C ASN A 208 27.03 -0.70 1.26
N ASP A 209 27.03 -0.09 0.09
CA ASP A 209 27.45 1.30 -0.10
C ASP A 209 26.52 2.30 0.60
N TYR A 210 25.27 1.88 0.89
CA TYR A 210 24.35 2.65 1.73
C TYR A 210 24.97 3.01 3.10
N ARG A 211 25.87 2.17 3.64
CA ARG A 211 26.60 2.45 4.90
C ARG A 211 27.56 3.64 4.78
N ASN A 212 27.92 4.00 3.55
CA ASN A 212 28.81 5.12 3.23
C ASN A 212 28.03 6.30 2.62
N GLY A 213 26.69 6.32 2.78
CA GLY A 213 25.85 7.41 2.32
C GLY A 213 25.25 7.24 0.92
N ALA A 214 25.49 6.10 0.22
CA ALA A 214 24.91 5.80 -1.07
C ALA A 214 23.45 5.30 -0.93
N TYR A 215 22.63 6.09 -0.28
CA TYR A 215 21.18 5.94 -0.17
C TYR A 215 20.49 7.27 -0.47
N LEU A 216 19.19 7.24 -0.69
CA LEU A 216 18.32 8.41 -0.75
C LEU A 216 17.14 8.19 0.20
N LYS A 217 16.99 9.10 1.17
CA LYS A 217 15.80 9.23 2.01
C LYS A 217 15.02 10.44 1.55
N THR A 218 13.85 10.21 0.97
CA THR A 218 12.90 11.28 0.62
C THR A 218 11.82 11.35 1.69
N LYS A 219 11.92 12.32 2.59
CA LYS A 219 10.87 12.59 3.56
C LYS A 219 9.71 13.30 2.86
N ILE A 220 8.55 12.65 2.85
CA ILE A 220 7.29 13.19 2.35
C ILE A 220 6.47 13.60 3.56
N ALA A 221 6.25 14.89 3.76
CA ALA A 221 5.52 15.43 4.91
C ALA A 221 4.24 16.12 4.44
N VAL A 222 3.13 15.81 5.09
CA VAL A 222 1.82 16.40 4.86
C VAL A 222 1.46 17.29 6.03
N LYS A 223 1.13 18.55 5.75
CA LYS A 223 0.46 19.48 6.66
C LYS A 223 -0.99 19.61 6.22
N ALA A 224 -1.88 19.02 7.01
CA ALA A 224 -3.31 19.04 6.76
C ALA A 224 -3.94 20.41 7.11
N GLY A 225 -5.07 20.73 6.47
CA GLY A 225 -5.82 21.95 6.75
C GLY A 225 -6.60 22.46 5.55
N VAL A 226 -7.12 23.68 5.65
CA VAL A 226 -7.80 24.37 4.55
C VAL A 226 -6.92 24.41 3.29
N LYS A 227 -5.64 24.68 3.50
CA LYS A 227 -4.56 24.47 2.52
C LYS A 227 -3.78 23.24 2.94
N THR A 228 -3.79 22.20 2.13
CA THR A 228 -2.89 21.06 2.31
C THR A 228 -1.55 21.37 1.68
N VAL A 229 -0.47 21.14 2.43
CA VAL A 229 0.90 21.31 1.94
C VAL A 229 1.61 19.96 2.00
N VAL A 230 2.18 19.54 0.88
CA VAL A 230 3.05 18.37 0.81
C VAL A 230 4.45 18.84 0.54
N THR A 231 5.40 18.40 1.37
CA THR A 231 6.81 18.78 1.27
C THR A 231 7.66 17.54 1.07
N PHE A 232 8.57 17.61 0.11
CA PHE A 232 9.56 16.58 -0.17
C PHE A 232 10.94 17.11 0.26
N THR A 233 11.65 16.34 1.09
CA THR A 233 13.01 16.70 1.54
C THR A 233 13.92 15.50 1.39
N ASN A 234 15.02 15.68 0.68
CA ASN A 234 15.96 14.62 0.33
C ASN A 234 17.20 14.63 1.23
N GLU A 235 17.67 13.44 1.59
CA GLU A 235 18.93 13.19 2.30
C GLU A 235 19.64 11.97 1.67
N GLY A 236 20.96 12.07 1.52
CA GLY A 236 21.80 11.02 0.94
C GLY A 236 22.29 11.36 -0.47
N SER A 237 23.05 10.45 -1.08
CA SER A 237 23.74 10.68 -2.35
C SER A 237 23.35 9.71 -3.47
N TYR A 238 22.41 8.80 -3.23
CA TYR A 238 21.95 7.89 -4.27
C TYR A 238 21.11 8.63 -5.31
N GLU A 239 21.41 8.39 -6.59
CA GLU A 239 20.64 8.95 -7.70
C GLU A 239 19.42 8.08 -7.96
N THR A 240 18.23 8.62 -7.68
CA THR A 240 16.97 7.92 -7.93
C THR A 240 16.73 7.68 -9.42
N ALA A 241 16.11 6.56 -9.75
CA ALA A 241 15.64 6.29 -11.10
C ALA A 241 14.25 6.89 -11.38
N VAL A 242 13.62 7.52 -10.39
CA VAL A 242 12.27 8.11 -10.52
C VAL A 242 12.33 9.36 -11.39
N GLU A 243 11.66 9.31 -12.53
CA GLU A 243 11.57 10.39 -13.52
C GLU A 243 10.25 11.17 -13.42
N SER A 244 9.21 10.54 -12.86
CA SER A 244 7.89 11.15 -12.74
C SER A 244 7.17 10.74 -11.47
N MET A 245 6.30 11.62 -10.96
CA MET A 245 5.44 11.36 -9.80
C MET A 245 3.98 11.63 -10.12
N TYR A 246 3.12 10.77 -9.59
CA TYR A 246 1.68 10.94 -9.61
C TYR A 246 1.15 10.87 -8.17
N LEU A 247 0.47 11.92 -7.73
CA LEU A 247 -0.15 11.98 -6.41
C LEU A 247 -1.66 11.76 -6.54
N ASP A 248 -2.20 10.81 -5.79
CA ASP A 248 -3.65 10.59 -5.63
C ASP A 248 -4.03 10.93 -4.18
N MET A 249 -4.54 12.14 -3.97
CA MET A 249 -4.90 12.68 -2.66
C MET A 249 -6.39 12.48 -2.42
N ILE A 250 -6.74 11.42 -1.66
CA ILE A 250 -8.13 11.09 -1.31
C ILE A 250 -8.71 12.03 -0.25
N HIS A 251 -9.97 11.85 0.06
CA HIS A 251 -10.71 12.66 1.04
C HIS A 251 -10.79 14.15 0.68
N ARG A 252 -11.37 14.44 -0.48
CA ARG A 252 -11.69 15.80 -0.89
C ARG A 252 -13.11 15.84 -1.42
N GLU A 253 -14.03 16.37 -0.63
CA GLU A 253 -15.44 16.51 -1.03
C GLU A 253 -15.61 17.48 -2.21
N LYS A 254 -14.69 18.43 -2.34
CA LYS A 254 -14.74 19.48 -3.37
C LYS A 254 -13.40 19.61 -4.08
N SER A 255 -13.47 19.92 -5.36
CA SER A 255 -12.29 20.33 -6.12
C SER A 255 -11.60 21.51 -5.45
N PRO A 256 -10.27 21.50 -5.31
CA PRO A 256 -9.54 22.68 -4.89
C PRO A 256 -9.68 23.82 -5.91
N PHE A 257 -9.45 25.03 -5.49
CA PHE A 257 -9.45 26.19 -6.39
C PHE A 257 -8.21 26.20 -7.29
N TYR A 258 -7.08 25.77 -6.77
CA TYR A 258 -5.80 25.67 -7.49
C TYR A 258 -4.89 24.62 -6.83
N VAL A 259 -3.92 24.17 -7.60
CA VAL A 259 -2.79 23.36 -7.15
C VAL A 259 -1.51 24.04 -7.60
N GLN A 260 -0.52 24.11 -6.72
CA GLN A 260 0.78 24.72 -7.00
C GLN A 260 1.90 23.73 -6.67
N VAL A 261 2.95 23.74 -7.48
CA VAL A 261 4.23 23.08 -7.21
C VAL A 261 5.32 24.15 -7.23
N ASP A 262 6.09 24.29 -6.17
CA ASP A 262 7.14 25.29 -6.00
C ASP A 262 6.69 26.72 -6.32
N GLY A 263 5.46 27.06 -5.88
CA GLY A 263 4.85 28.37 -6.05
C GLY A 263 4.28 28.63 -7.45
N LYS A 264 4.37 27.69 -8.38
CA LYS A 264 3.79 27.81 -9.72
C LYS A 264 2.48 27.02 -9.79
N GLU A 265 1.43 27.69 -10.31
CA GLU A 265 0.14 27.06 -10.49
C GLU A 265 0.18 26.03 -11.62
N LEU A 266 -0.35 24.83 -11.35
CA LEU A 266 -0.47 23.77 -12.34
C LEU A 266 -1.76 23.91 -13.15
N PRO A 267 -1.74 23.52 -14.45
CA PRO A 267 -2.94 23.45 -15.27
C PRO A 267 -4.03 22.56 -14.67
N HIS A 268 -5.26 23.06 -14.64
CA HIS A 268 -6.43 22.30 -14.23
C HIS A 268 -7.11 21.64 -15.43
N PHE A 269 -7.33 20.35 -15.36
CA PHE A 269 -8.04 19.58 -16.38
C PHE A 269 -9.42 19.17 -15.88
N LEU A 270 -10.48 19.55 -16.61
CA LEU A 270 -11.86 19.14 -16.30
C LEU A 270 -12.18 17.72 -16.79
N HIS A 271 -11.37 17.18 -17.69
CA HIS A 271 -11.59 15.87 -18.30
C HIS A 271 -10.39 14.97 -18.06
N ARG A 272 -10.65 13.79 -17.50
CA ARG A 272 -9.63 12.77 -17.19
C ARG A 272 -8.74 12.44 -18.41
N ARG A 273 -9.33 12.23 -19.59
CA ARG A 273 -8.56 11.90 -20.81
C ARG A 273 -7.53 12.99 -21.17
N LYS A 274 -7.87 14.27 -21.00
CA LYS A 274 -6.92 15.36 -21.26
C LYS A 274 -5.81 15.40 -20.21
N PHE A 275 -6.15 15.15 -18.96
CA PHE A 275 -5.17 15.05 -17.87
C PHE A 275 -4.22 13.89 -18.11
N GLU A 276 -4.71 12.70 -18.49
CA GLU A 276 -3.87 11.53 -18.76
C GLU A 276 -2.86 11.76 -19.90
N GLN A 277 -3.19 12.62 -20.87
CA GLN A 277 -2.32 12.97 -21.99
C GLN A 277 -1.35 14.12 -21.69
N ALA A 278 -1.54 14.87 -20.61
CA ALA A 278 -0.71 16.00 -20.23
C ALA A 278 0.58 15.52 -19.51
N GLU A 279 1.67 16.28 -19.67
CA GLU A 279 2.92 16.04 -18.95
C GLU A 279 2.81 16.43 -17.48
N SER A 280 2.10 17.53 -17.17
CA SER A 280 1.88 18.01 -15.82
C SER A 280 0.52 18.66 -15.69
N GLY A 281 -0.01 18.71 -14.47
CA GLY A 281 -1.29 19.33 -14.17
C GLY A 281 -2.05 18.58 -13.09
N TRP A 282 -3.32 18.92 -12.92
CA TRP A 282 -4.16 18.24 -11.96
C TRP A 282 -5.60 18.08 -12.46
N TYR A 283 -6.26 17.05 -11.89
CA TYR A 283 -7.62 16.64 -12.19
C TYR A 283 -8.34 16.28 -10.89
N TYR A 284 -9.60 16.67 -10.74
CA TYR A 284 -10.44 16.23 -9.63
C TYR A 284 -11.38 15.11 -10.06
N SER A 285 -11.21 13.94 -9.44
CA SER A 285 -12.09 12.79 -9.64
C SER A 285 -13.28 12.86 -8.69
N GLN A 286 -14.46 13.24 -9.19
CA GLN A 286 -15.68 13.22 -8.38
C GLN A 286 -16.05 11.81 -7.90
N ARG A 287 -15.78 10.79 -8.74
CA ARG A 287 -16.06 9.39 -8.40
C ARG A 287 -15.22 8.88 -7.24
N LEU A 288 -13.94 9.24 -7.22
CA LEU A 288 -12.99 8.81 -6.19
C LEU A 288 -12.82 9.86 -5.08
N LYS A 289 -13.50 11.00 -5.17
CA LYS A 289 -13.34 12.14 -4.25
C LYS A 289 -11.86 12.47 -4.02
N SER A 290 -11.06 12.45 -5.08
CA SER A 290 -9.61 12.62 -5.00
C SER A 290 -9.09 13.67 -5.96
N VAL A 291 -8.00 14.33 -5.55
CA VAL A 291 -7.21 15.25 -6.37
C VAL A 291 -6.01 14.49 -6.91
N GLN A 292 -5.94 14.39 -8.22
CA GLN A 292 -4.90 13.68 -8.95
C GLN A 292 -3.94 14.70 -9.56
N ILE A 293 -2.63 14.57 -9.30
CA ILE A 293 -1.60 15.54 -9.68
C ILE A 293 -0.43 14.80 -10.34
N LYS A 294 0.11 15.37 -11.41
CA LYS A 294 1.35 14.93 -12.04
C LYS A 294 2.18 16.09 -12.60
#